data_0249a911804de29d8a1c5dde03758ee6
#
_entry.id   0249a911804de29d8a1c5dde03758ee6
#
_cell.length_a   1.000
_cell.length_b   1.000
_cell.length_c   1.000
_cell.angle_alpha   90.00
_cell.angle_beta   90.00
_cell.angle_gamma   90.00
#
_symmetry.space_group_name_H-M   'P 1'
#
loop_
_entity.id
_entity.type
_entity.pdbx_description
1 polymer ?
#
loop_
_entity_poly.entity_id
_entity_poly.type
_entity_poly.pdbx_seq_one_letter_code
_entity_poly.pdbx_strand_id
1 'polypeptide(L)'
;LSGGQRQRVMIAIALACRPALLIADEPTTALDVTVQDQILELIDDLRRDTGMAVLLITHNLGLVRQTATRVGVMYAGKLVEEAATASIFRDPRHPYTVKLLESVPTAHRRHRALAAIPGFVPDASAYPDGCRFAPRCHRAFSVCPLVVPRNLAAAPKHRVECHLYDPEFQARALPPPVEIAEAPAAAAPQGTAESLLLARGVEVHFPVTAGVLRRVVARVKAVDGVDLVVPRGVSVALVGESGCGKTTLGKALLQLIRPTAGSVAFQGTELTALRGRDLKPFRRRMQIVFQDPYGSLNPRLTVGEIVTEGLRAHGREDSSAVDVGELLKTVGLDASAASRYPHEFSGGQRQRIGIARALAVRPDFLVCDEATSALDVSVQAQILNLLRDLGKRLGLTYLFITHDLGLVEYLADLVSVMYLGRVVESGTVEEVFGAPKHPYTQALLAAVPRVDATGRKRILLGGDVPSPVHPPAGCHFHPRCPEVMPQCRESYPPETPLSTSRCVRCFLYHS
;
A
#
# COMPACT_ATOMS: atom_id res chain seq x y z
N LEU A 1 11.77 -12.94 -16.97
CA LEU A 1 12.21 -11.58 -16.67
C LEU A 1 11.48 -11.07 -15.44
N SER A 2 12.20 -10.43 -14.49
CA SER A 2 11.62 -9.71 -13.35
C SER A 2 10.83 -8.47 -13.82
N GLY A 3 10.02 -7.87 -12.93
CA GLY A 3 9.29 -6.63 -13.24
C GLY A 3 10.23 -5.51 -13.72
N GLY A 4 11.33 -5.28 -13.00
CA GLY A 4 12.33 -4.27 -13.37
C GLY A 4 13.05 -4.58 -14.68
N GLN A 5 13.35 -5.85 -14.96
CA GLN A 5 13.96 -6.25 -16.24
C GLN A 5 12.99 -6.03 -17.42
N ARG A 6 11.70 -6.36 -17.26
CA ARG A 6 10.67 -6.04 -18.27
C ARG A 6 10.57 -4.54 -18.51
N GLN A 7 10.59 -3.72 -17.46
CA GLN A 7 10.53 -2.26 -17.57
C GLN A 7 11.75 -1.70 -18.32
N ARG A 8 12.96 -2.21 -18.04
CA ARG A 8 14.19 -1.85 -18.79
C ARG A 8 14.08 -2.18 -20.27
N VAL A 9 13.49 -3.32 -20.63
CA VAL A 9 13.22 -3.69 -22.03
C VAL A 9 12.23 -2.70 -22.67
N MET A 10 11.15 -2.33 -21.97
CA MET A 10 10.18 -1.34 -22.48
C MET A 10 10.85 0.04 -22.71
N ILE A 11 11.71 0.48 -21.81
CA ILE A 11 12.50 1.72 -21.97
C ILE A 11 13.43 1.61 -23.18
N ALA A 12 14.15 0.48 -23.36
CA ALA A 12 15.02 0.27 -24.50
C ALA A 12 14.27 0.32 -25.83
N ILE A 13 13.05 -0.25 -25.90
CA ILE A 13 12.17 -0.17 -27.07
C ILE A 13 11.78 1.29 -27.38
N ALA A 14 11.36 2.04 -26.35
CA ALA A 14 10.98 3.45 -26.51
C ALA A 14 12.15 4.33 -27.00
N LEU A 15 13.38 4.02 -26.59
CA LEU A 15 14.58 4.78 -26.95
C LEU A 15 15.22 4.37 -28.29
N ALA A 16 14.82 3.26 -28.90
CA ALA A 16 15.42 2.72 -30.12
C ALA A 16 15.42 3.74 -31.29
N CYS A 17 14.40 4.62 -31.35
CA CYS A 17 14.27 5.66 -32.36
C CYS A 17 14.85 7.02 -31.94
N ARG A 18 15.56 7.13 -30.83
CA ARG A 18 16.14 8.39 -30.29
C ARG A 18 15.11 9.53 -30.23
N PRO A 19 14.03 9.38 -29.45
CA PRO A 19 12.97 10.38 -29.39
C PRO A 19 13.44 11.66 -28.72
N ALA A 20 12.88 12.83 -29.14
CA ALA A 20 13.08 14.10 -28.47
C ALA A 20 12.24 14.23 -27.16
N LEU A 21 11.15 13.43 -27.03
CA LEU A 21 10.26 13.38 -25.88
C LEU A 21 9.96 11.93 -25.50
N LEU A 22 10.19 11.56 -24.25
CA LEU A 22 9.76 10.31 -23.64
C LEU A 22 8.51 10.55 -22.79
N ILE A 23 7.41 9.86 -23.08
CA ILE A 23 6.22 9.84 -22.22
C ILE A 23 6.30 8.55 -21.39
N ALA A 24 6.46 8.71 -20.08
CA ALA A 24 6.55 7.64 -19.11
C ALA A 24 5.25 7.61 -18.28
N ASP A 25 4.32 6.73 -18.68
CA ASP A 25 3.02 6.55 -18.03
C ASP A 25 3.15 5.49 -16.93
N GLU A 26 3.12 5.93 -15.69
CA GLU A 26 3.31 5.12 -14.47
C GLU A 26 4.48 4.11 -14.59
N PRO A 27 5.69 4.54 -14.94
CA PRO A 27 6.79 3.65 -15.29
C PRO A 27 7.28 2.79 -14.12
N THR A 28 6.82 3.06 -12.93
CA THR A 28 7.21 2.40 -11.68
C THR A 28 6.08 1.65 -10.99
N THR A 29 4.88 1.61 -11.58
CA THR A 29 3.73 0.88 -11.04
C THR A 29 4.03 -0.62 -10.94
N ALA A 30 3.64 -1.23 -9.84
CA ALA A 30 3.92 -2.63 -9.50
C ALA A 30 5.41 -3.00 -9.36
N LEU A 31 6.30 -2.01 -9.25
CA LEU A 31 7.69 -2.21 -8.87
C LEU A 31 7.87 -1.90 -7.37
N ASP A 32 8.77 -2.63 -6.73
CA ASP A 32 9.19 -2.30 -5.38
C ASP A 32 10.04 -1.02 -5.35
N VAL A 33 10.12 -0.40 -4.17
CA VAL A 33 10.73 0.94 -3.99
C VAL A 33 12.18 0.98 -4.47
N THR A 34 12.95 -0.10 -4.30
CA THR A 34 14.36 -0.16 -4.69
C THR A 34 14.54 -0.25 -6.21
N VAL A 35 13.72 -1.05 -6.90
CA VAL A 35 13.69 -1.15 -8.37
C VAL A 35 13.14 0.13 -8.99
N GLN A 36 12.15 0.75 -8.35
CA GLN A 36 11.58 2.03 -8.75
C GLN A 36 12.66 3.13 -8.82
N ASP A 37 13.49 3.25 -7.77
CA ASP A 37 14.61 4.20 -7.75
C ASP A 37 15.62 3.95 -8.89
N GLN A 38 15.97 2.68 -9.14
CA GLN A 38 16.88 2.32 -10.23
C GLN A 38 16.33 2.69 -11.62
N ILE A 39 15.03 2.53 -11.86
CA ILE A 39 14.38 2.90 -13.13
C ILE A 39 14.36 4.41 -13.32
N LEU A 40 14.07 5.17 -12.25
CA LEU A 40 14.06 6.64 -12.31
C LEU A 40 15.46 7.21 -12.54
N GLU A 41 16.49 6.64 -11.90
CA GLU A 41 17.87 7.01 -12.12
C GLU A 41 18.29 6.73 -13.58
N LEU A 42 17.95 5.55 -14.10
CA LEU A 42 18.18 5.21 -15.50
C LEU A 42 17.52 6.23 -16.46
N ILE A 43 16.27 6.63 -16.20
CA ILE A 43 15.58 7.63 -17.02
C ILE A 43 16.26 9.00 -16.92
N ASP A 44 16.72 9.40 -15.73
CA ASP A 44 17.40 10.68 -15.54
C ASP A 44 18.79 10.70 -16.19
N ASP A 45 19.55 9.62 -16.11
CA ASP A 45 20.85 9.47 -16.83
C ASP A 45 20.65 9.55 -18.34
N LEU A 46 19.69 8.78 -18.88
CA LEU A 46 19.35 8.82 -20.30
C LEU A 46 18.91 10.22 -20.75
N ARG A 47 18.14 10.93 -19.93
CA ARG A 47 17.75 12.33 -20.18
C ARG A 47 18.95 13.26 -20.26
N ARG A 48 19.92 13.10 -19.36
CA ARG A 48 21.16 13.91 -19.37
C ARG A 48 22.01 13.61 -20.60
N ASP A 49 22.16 12.33 -20.94
CA ASP A 49 23.03 11.88 -22.03
C ASP A 49 22.46 12.26 -23.41
N THR A 50 21.14 12.18 -23.59
CA THR A 50 20.47 12.40 -24.87
C THR A 50 19.90 13.80 -25.05
N GLY A 51 19.71 14.56 -23.96
CA GLY A 51 19.02 15.85 -23.99
C GLY A 51 17.50 15.77 -24.22
N MET A 52 16.92 14.56 -24.21
CA MET A 52 15.47 14.39 -24.41
C MET A 52 14.66 14.99 -23.26
N ALA A 53 13.44 15.45 -23.57
CA ALA A 53 12.45 15.84 -22.57
C ALA A 53 11.74 14.57 -22.03
N VAL A 54 11.33 14.60 -20.75
CA VAL A 54 10.56 13.52 -20.14
C VAL A 54 9.25 14.08 -19.59
N LEU A 55 8.13 13.50 -20.00
CA LEU A 55 6.81 13.70 -19.40
C LEU A 55 6.50 12.49 -18.52
N LEU A 56 6.59 12.66 -17.20
CA LEU A 56 6.29 11.64 -16.22
C LEU A 56 4.82 11.75 -15.79
N ILE A 57 4.03 10.70 -15.99
CA ILE A 57 2.66 10.58 -15.48
C ILE A 57 2.72 9.63 -14.29
N THR A 58 2.28 10.11 -13.12
CA THR A 58 2.28 9.31 -11.90
C THR A 58 1.34 9.88 -10.85
N HIS A 59 0.81 9.01 -10.01
CA HIS A 59 0.06 9.39 -8.80
C HIS A 59 0.97 9.49 -7.56
N ASN A 60 2.24 9.10 -7.64
CA ASN A 60 3.17 9.14 -6.50
C ASN A 60 3.80 10.54 -6.36
N LEU A 61 3.26 11.33 -5.42
CA LEU A 61 3.71 12.71 -5.16
C LEU A 61 5.15 12.79 -4.64
N GLY A 62 5.62 11.78 -3.93
CA GLY A 62 7.01 11.70 -3.49
C GLY A 62 7.99 11.63 -4.66
N LEU A 63 7.66 10.85 -5.69
CA LEU A 63 8.44 10.79 -6.93
C LEU A 63 8.43 12.11 -7.68
N VAL A 64 7.26 12.71 -7.84
CA VAL A 64 7.12 14.02 -8.50
C VAL A 64 8.02 15.05 -7.85
N ARG A 65 8.04 15.11 -6.50
CA ARG A 65 8.89 16.05 -5.76
C ARG A 65 10.38 15.84 -6.02
N GLN A 66 10.82 14.62 -6.22
CA GLN A 66 12.25 14.29 -6.38
C GLN A 66 12.74 14.43 -7.81
N THR A 67 11.90 14.19 -8.81
CA THR A 67 12.34 14.06 -10.21
C THR A 67 11.85 15.16 -11.12
N ALA A 68 10.66 15.74 -10.88
CA ALA A 68 10.07 16.72 -11.78
C ALA A 68 10.55 18.14 -11.49
N THR A 69 10.81 18.93 -12.56
CA THR A 69 11.09 20.36 -12.46
C THR A 69 9.80 21.20 -12.45
N ARG A 70 8.76 20.73 -13.16
CA ARG A 70 7.42 21.35 -13.23
C ARG A 70 6.37 20.29 -13.02
N VAL A 71 5.26 20.69 -12.43
CA VAL A 71 4.13 19.79 -12.13
C VAL A 71 2.85 20.38 -12.67
N GLY A 72 2.09 19.55 -13.40
CA GLY A 72 0.71 19.79 -13.75
C GLY A 72 -0.20 18.86 -12.96
N VAL A 73 -1.12 19.40 -12.18
CA VAL A 73 -2.10 18.64 -11.41
C VAL A 73 -3.38 18.50 -12.22
N MET A 74 -3.80 17.24 -12.46
CA MET A 74 -5.03 16.95 -13.23
C MET A 74 -6.15 16.46 -12.32
N TYR A 75 -7.37 16.89 -12.62
CA TYR A 75 -8.60 16.38 -11.99
C TYR A 75 -9.70 16.23 -13.04
N ALA A 76 -10.31 15.05 -13.11
CA ALA A 76 -11.43 14.77 -14.01
C ALA A 76 -11.20 15.25 -15.47
N GLY A 77 -9.97 15.01 -16.03
CA GLY A 77 -9.60 15.38 -17.40
C GLY A 77 -9.27 16.86 -17.60
N LYS A 78 -9.12 17.67 -16.54
CA LYS A 78 -8.72 19.09 -16.59
C LYS A 78 -7.39 19.30 -15.85
N LEU A 79 -6.52 20.16 -16.41
CA LEU A 79 -5.32 20.63 -15.75
C LEU A 79 -5.72 21.79 -14.81
N VAL A 80 -5.83 21.50 -13.51
CA VAL A 80 -6.37 22.44 -12.52
C VAL A 80 -5.32 23.35 -11.90
N GLU A 81 -4.05 22.93 -11.89
CA GLU A 81 -2.94 23.73 -11.37
C GLU A 81 -1.64 23.34 -12.05
N GLU A 82 -0.78 24.30 -12.36
CA GLU A 82 0.54 24.09 -12.98
C GLU A 82 1.56 25.10 -12.44
N ALA A 83 2.69 24.59 -11.92
CA ALA A 83 3.81 25.43 -11.48
C ALA A 83 5.13 24.65 -11.41
N ALA A 84 6.20 25.33 -10.99
CA ALA A 84 7.44 24.67 -10.58
C ALA A 84 7.16 23.73 -9.37
N THR A 85 7.83 22.60 -9.34
CA THR A 85 7.63 21.58 -8.29
C THR A 85 7.73 22.17 -6.88
N ALA A 86 8.77 22.97 -6.60
CA ALA A 86 8.94 23.62 -5.30
C ALA A 86 7.75 24.53 -4.91
N SER A 87 7.09 25.15 -5.89
CA SER A 87 5.93 26.02 -5.65
C SER A 87 4.69 25.22 -5.31
N ILE A 88 4.39 24.14 -6.05
CA ILE A 88 3.25 23.24 -5.78
C ILE A 88 3.34 22.66 -4.37
N PHE A 89 4.51 22.18 -3.95
CA PHE A 89 4.65 21.54 -2.63
C PHE A 89 4.71 22.52 -1.46
N ARG A 90 5.10 23.77 -1.68
CA ARG A 90 5.19 24.80 -0.63
C ARG A 90 3.91 25.60 -0.48
N ASP A 91 3.26 25.94 -1.60
CA ASP A 91 2.13 26.87 -1.65
C ASP A 91 1.13 26.46 -2.76
N PRO A 92 0.47 25.27 -2.60
CA PRO A 92 -0.55 24.83 -3.53
C PRO A 92 -1.75 25.79 -3.52
N ARG A 93 -2.28 26.10 -4.69
CA ARG A 93 -3.34 27.10 -4.87
C ARG A 93 -4.73 26.47 -5.06
N HIS A 94 -4.82 25.43 -5.87
CA HIS A 94 -6.11 24.80 -6.10
C HIS A 94 -6.55 23.96 -4.89
N PRO A 95 -7.81 24.06 -4.41
CA PRO A 95 -8.28 23.29 -3.26
C PRO A 95 -8.12 21.77 -3.39
N TYR A 96 -8.17 21.24 -4.61
CA TYR A 96 -7.88 19.83 -4.88
C TYR A 96 -6.41 19.50 -4.58
N THR A 97 -5.45 20.32 -5.08
CA THR A 97 -4.02 20.13 -4.85
C THR A 97 -3.67 20.17 -3.37
N VAL A 98 -4.26 21.13 -2.64
CA VAL A 98 -4.10 21.23 -1.18
C VAL A 98 -4.53 19.92 -0.51
N LYS A 99 -5.75 19.45 -0.79
CA LYS A 99 -6.28 18.22 -0.21
C LYS A 99 -5.52 16.96 -0.67
N LEU A 100 -5.03 16.93 -1.92
CA LEU A 100 -4.21 15.84 -2.45
C LEU A 100 -2.90 15.73 -1.67
N LEU A 101 -2.19 16.83 -1.40
CA LEU A 101 -0.97 16.86 -0.61
C LEU A 101 -1.23 16.52 0.88
N GLU A 102 -2.35 16.96 1.41
CA GLU A 102 -2.78 16.63 2.78
C GLU A 102 -3.18 15.15 2.94
N SER A 103 -3.55 14.47 1.86
CA SER A 103 -3.96 13.05 1.88
C SER A 103 -2.77 12.09 1.95
N VAL A 104 -1.53 12.57 1.76
CA VAL A 104 -0.34 11.70 1.81
C VAL A 104 -0.04 11.30 3.26
N PRO A 105 0.10 9.99 3.54
CA PRO A 105 0.53 9.51 4.84
C PRO A 105 1.93 10.03 5.17
N THR A 106 2.08 10.65 6.35
CA THR A 106 3.38 11.11 6.87
C THR A 106 3.52 10.70 8.33
N ALA A 107 4.75 10.54 8.82
CA ALA A 107 5.04 10.17 10.21
C ALA A 107 4.39 11.12 11.24
N HIS A 108 4.33 12.42 10.92
CA HIS A 108 3.71 13.43 11.79
C HIS A 108 2.18 13.29 11.92
N ARG A 109 1.54 12.51 11.04
CA ARG A 109 0.08 12.26 11.04
C ARG A 109 -0.29 10.90 11.61
N ARG A 110 0.65 10.21 12.23
CA ARG A 110 0.37 8.94 12.91
C ARG A 110 -0.76 9.14 13.93
N HIS A 111 -1.72 8.22 13.95
CA HIS A 111 -2.91 8.23 14.81
C HIS A 111 -3.94 9.36 14.55
N ARG A 112 -3.71 10.27 13.57
CA ARG A 112 -4.70 11.26 13.13
C ARG A 112 -5.40 10.81 11.86
N ALA A 113 -6.62 11.30 11.58
CA ALA A 113 -7.27 11.04 10.31
C ALA A 113 -6.49 11.71 9.16
N LEU A 114 -6.28 10.97 8.06
CA LEU A 114 -5.77 11.59 6.84
C LEU A 114 -6.84 12.51 6.26
N ALA A 115 -6.43 13.64 5.72
CA ALA A 115 -7.32 14.56 5.04
C ALA A 115 -7.82 13.91 3.73
N ALA A 116 -8.85 13.09 3.82
CA ALA A 116 -9.45 12.45 2.66
C ALA A 116 -10.38 13.44 1.94
N ILE A 117 -10.30 13.46 0.60
CA ILE A 117 -11.26 14.21 -0.22
C ILE A 117 -12.59 13.46 -0.22
N PRO A 118 -13.70 14.04 0.26
CA PRO A 118 -14.98 13.34 0.39
C PRO A 118 -15.56 12.96 -0.98
N GLY A 119 -16.37 11.90 -1.00
CA GLY A 119 -17.08 11.44 -2.20
C GLY A 119 -16.14 10.80 -3.26
N PHE A 120 -16.70 10.60 -4.44
CA PHE A 120 -15.99 10.00 -5.59
C PHE A 120 -15.86 11.02 -6.72
N VAL A 121 -14.93 10.77 -7.65
CA VAL A 121 -14.86 11.54 -8.89
C VAL A 121 -16.17 11.33 -9.64
N PRO A 122 -16.87 12.42 -10.05
CA PRO A 122 -18.10 12.28 -10.83
C PRO A 122 -17.90 11.46 -12.11
N ASP A 123 -18.93 10.76 -12.54
CA ASP A 123 -18.91 10.08 -13.82
C ASP A 123 -18.69 11.09 -14.95
N ALA A 124 -17.99 10.68 -16.01
CA ALA A 124 -17.68 11.56 -17.14
C ALA A 124 -18.94 12.09 -17.84
N SER A 125 -20.05 11.33 -17.78
CA SER A 125 -21.37 11.72 -18.29
C SER A 125 -22.12 12.70 -17.37
N ALA A 126 -21.67 12.91 -16.12
CA ALA A 126 -22.34 13.70 -15.09
C ALA A 126 -21.43 14.81 -14.52
N TYR A 127 -20.49 15.31 -15.31
CA TYR A 127 -19.68 16.46 -14.88
C TYR A 127 -20.55 17.72 -14.76
N PRO A 128 -20.33 18.56 -13.74
CA PRO A 128 -20.96 19.87 -13.67
C PRO A 128 -20.52 20.75 -14.84
N ASP A 129 -21.36 21.69 -15.27
CA ASP A 129 -21.09 22.64 -16.35
C ASP A 129 -19.91 23.56 -16.04
N GLY A 130 -19.68 23.84 -14.76
CA GLY A 130 -18.58 24.67 -14.26
C GLY A 130 -17.33 23.88 -13.85
N CYS A 131 -16.85 24.19 -12.64
CA CYS A 131 -15.69 23.51 -12.05
C CYS A 131 -16.02 22.05 -11.71
N ARG A 132 -15.32 21.10 -12.34
CA ARG A 132 -15.53 19.65 -12.13
C ARG A 132 -15.26 19.19 -10.70
N PHE A 133 -14.45 19.95 -9.94
CA PHE A 133 -14.18 19.67 -8.53
C PHE A 133 -15.23 20.24 -7.58
N ALA A 134 -16.14 21.13 -8.04
CA ALA A 134 -17.12 21.80 -7.19
C ALA A 134 -17.91 20.88 -6.25
N PRO A 135 -18.40 19.68 -6.65
CA PRO A 135 -19.15 18.80 -5.76
C PRO A 135 -18.35 18.25 -4.57
N ARG A 136 -17.02 18.30 -4.64
CA ARG A 136 -16.10 17.76 -3.62
C ARG A 136 -15.26 18.86 -2.95
N CYS A 137 -15.41 20.10 -3.41
CA CYS A 137 -14.58 21.22 -2.98
C CYS A 137 -15.13 21.82 -1.67
N HIS A 138 -14.32 21.77 -0.61
CA HIS A 138 -14.65 22.39 0.67
C HIS A 138 -14.66 23.93 0.62
N ARG A 139 -14.20 24.53 -0.48
CA ARG A 139 -14.19 25.97 -0.76
C ARG A 139 -15.17 26.35 -1.87
N ALA A 140 -16.09 25.43 -2.27
CA ALA A 140 -17.05 25.73 -3.32
C ALA A 140 -18.04 26.80 -2.90
N PHE A 141 -18.41 27.68 -3.83
CA PHE A 141 -19.46 28.66 -3.68
C PHE A 141 -20.36 28.71 -4.93
N SER A 142 -21.41 29.50 -4.94
CA SER A 142 -22.53 29.43 -5.90
C SER A 142 -22.12 29.45 -7.39
N VAL A 143 -21.02 30.09 -7.74
CA VAL A 143 -20.53 30.18 -9.13
C VAL A 143 -19.83 28.90 -9.59
N CYS A 144 -19.17 28.17 -8.65
CA CYS A 144 -18.31 27.05 -8.99
C CYS A 144 -18.97 25.94 -9.80
N PRO A 145 -20.21 25.49 -9.55
CA PRO A 145 -20.85 24.45 -10.33
C PRO A 145 -21.37 24.94 -11.69
N LEU A 146 -21.50 26.26 -11.91
CA LEU A 146 -22.20 26.86 -13.05
C LEU A 146 -21.25 27.42 -14.11
N VAL A 147 -20.06 27.91 -13.71
CA VAL A 147 -19.15 28.61 -14.59
C VAL A 147 -17.81 27.86 -14.64
N VAL A 148 -17.29 27.68 -15.86
CA VAL A 148 -15.95 27.06 -16.06
C VAL A 148 -14.89 28.05 -15.56
N PRO A 149 -14.00 27.63 -14.63
CA PRO A 149 -12.93 28.51 -14.16
C PRO A 149 -11.93 28.80 -15.29
N ARG A 150 -11.50 30.07 -15.36
CA ARG A 150 -10.46 30.51 -16.29
C ARG A 150 -9.09 30.07 -15.79
N ASN A 151 -8.15 29.85 -16.72
CA ASN A 151 -6.75 29.57 -16.39
C ASN A 151 -6.04 30.88 -16.04
N LEU A 152 -5.81 31.15 -14.77
CA LEU A 152 -5.30 32.41 -14.24
C LEU A 152 -3.88 32.27 -13.71
N ALA A 153 -3.09 33.32 -13.80
CA ALA A 153 -1.78 33.40 -13.16
C ALA A 153 -1.96 33.82 -11.68
N ALA A 154 -1.91 32.84 -10.77
CA ALA A 154 -1.99 33.10 -9.32
C ALA A 154 -0.68 33.68 -8.76
N ALA A 155 0.47 33.40 -9.44
CA ALA A 155 1.79 33.96 -9.16
C ALA A 155 2.66 33.83 -10.43
N PRO A 156 3.87 34.43 -10.49
CA PRO A 156 4.80 34.25 -11.61
C PRO A 156 5.06 32.77 -11.87
N LYS A 157 4.78 32.30 -13.10
CA LYS A 157 4.91 30.89 -13.55
C LYS A 157 4.06 29.88 -12.73
N HIS A 158 3.01 30.34 -12.05
CA HIS A 158 2.06 29.52 -11.30
C HIS A 158 0.64 29.79 -11.81
N ARG A 159 0.06 28.82 -12.50
CA ARG A 159 -1.27 28.90 -13.13
C ARG A 159 -2.26 28.03 -12.37
N VAL A 160 -3.51 28.51 -12.27
CA VAL A 160 -4.57 27.79 -11.58
C VAL A 160 -5.92 28.01 -12.26
N GLU A 161 -6.73 26.96 -12.36
CA GLU A 161 -8.13 27.01 -12.81
C GLU A 161 -9.06 27.00 -11.61
N CYS A 162 -9.23 28.15 -10.93
CA CYS A 162 -10.05 28.26 -9.73
C CYS A 162 -10.60 29.67 -9.55
N HIS A 163 -11.92 29.77 -9.30
CA HIS A 163 -12.62 31.05 -9.06
C HIS A 163 -12.15 31.81 -7.81
N LEU A 164 -11.45 31.16 -6.88
CA LEU A 164 -10.83 31.84 -5.73
C LEU A 164 -9.77 32.86 -6.12
N TYR A 165 -9.22 32.76 -7.33
CA TYR A 165 -8.20 33.65 -7.88
C TYR A 165 -8.72 34.54 -9.01
N ASP A 166 -10.01 34.42 -9.36
CA ASP A 166 -10.64 35.25 -10.37
C ASP A 166 -11.12 36.56 -9.74
N PRO A 167 -10.60 37.74 -10.17
CA PRO A 167 -11.00 39.03 -9.62
C PRO A 167 -12.51 39.29 -9.67
N GLU A 168 -13.22 38.70 -10.65
CA GLU A 168 -14.66 38.84 -10.80
C GLU A 168 -15.45 38.12 -9.71
N PHE A 169 -14.91 36.99 -9.20
CA PHE A 169 -15.62 36.12 -8.27
C PHE A 169 -15.00 36.03 -6.89
N GLN A 170 -13.74 36.46 -6.72
CA GLN A 170 -12.97 36.32 -5.48
C GLN A 170 -13.70 36.90 -4.26
N ALA A 171 -14.41 38.04 -4.41
CA ALA A 171 -15.16 38.67 -3.34
C ALA A 171 -16.35 37.83 -2.83
N ARG A 172 -16.80 36.84 -3.61
CA ARG A 172 -17.90 35.90 -3.24
C ARG A 172 -17.40 34.64 -2.54
N ALA A 173 -16.09 34.45 -2.46
CA ALA A 173 -15.47 33.27 -1.84
C ALA A 173 -15.68 33.30 -0.32
N LEU A 174 -16.15 32.19 0.23
CA LEU A 174 -16.23 32.02 1.67
C LEU A 174 -14.82 31.98 2.29
N PRO A 175 -14.65 32.49 3.54
CA PRO A 175 -13.38 32.33 4.24
C PRO A 175 -13.06 30.83 4.41
N PRO A 176 -11.78 30.46 4.57
CA PRO A 176 -11.41 29.07 4.82
C PRO A 176 -12.16 28.58 6.07
N PRO A 177 -12.68 27.33 6.08
CA PRO A 177 -13.24 26.75 7.28
C PRO A 177 -12.18 26.77 8.38
N VAL A 178 -12.58 27.17 9.58
CA VAL A 178 -11.71 27.13 10.76
C VAL A 178 -11.42 25.66 11.03
N GLU A 179 -10.16 25.26 10.96
CA GLU A 179 -9.76 23.91 11.39
C GLU A 179 -10.04 23.80 12.89
N ILE A 180 -11.03 23.00 13.24
CA ILE A 180 -11.23 22.59 14.63
C ILE A 180 -10.09 21.64 14.95
N ALA A 181 -9.20 22.03 15.86
CA ALA A 181 -8.12 21.17 16.33
C ALA A 181 -8.73 19.86 16.83
N GLU A 182 -8.46 18.77 16.13
CA GLU A 182 -8.87 17.43 16.58
C GLU A 182 -8.18 17.11 17.93
N ALA A 183 -8.96 16.53 18.83
CA ALA A 183 -8.47 16.08 20.13
C ALA A 183 -7.24 15.16 19.98
N PRO A 184 -6.26 15.22 20.89
CA PRO A 184 -5.08 14.39 20.84
C PRO A 184 -5.49 12.91 20.82
N ALA A 185 -4.86 12.15 19.93
CA ALA A 185 -5.10 10.73 19.79
C ALA A 185 -4.86 10.00 21.12
N ALA A 186 -5.78 9.10 21.49
CA ALA A 186 -5.61 8.24 22.65
C ALA A 186 -4.32 7.42 22.49
N ALA A 187 -3.56 7.31 23.58
CA ALA A 187 -2.33 6.52 23.63
C ALA A 187 -2.58 5.08 23.19
N ALA A 188 -1.60 4.51 22.48
CA ALA A 188 -1.61 3.12 22.07
C ALA A 188 -1.83 2.20 23.30
N PRO A 189 -2.56 1.09 23.16
CA PRO A 189 -2.78 0.17 24.26
C PRO A 189 -1.44 -0.45 24.69
N GLN A 190 -0.95 -0.05 25.85
CA GLN A 190 0.15 -0.70 26.55
C GLN A 190 -0.43 -1.91 27.28
N GLY A 191 -0.32 -3.10 26.71
CA GLY A 191 -0.72 -4.34 27.35
C GLY A 191 0.09 -5.49 26.80
N THR A 192 0.46 -6.44 27.65
CA THR A 192 0.88 -7.79 27.28
C THR A 192 -0.30 -8.48 26.61
N ALA A 193 -0.56 -8.13 25.37
CA ALA A 193 -1.71 -8.65 24.65
C ALA A 193 -1.50 -10.14 24.36
N GLU A 194 -2.48 -10.95 24.75
CA GLU A 194 -2.55 -12.36 24.39
C GLU A 194 -2.30 -12.51 22.87
N SER A 195 -1.42 -13.41 22.51
CA SER A 195 -1.12 -13.69 21.10
C SER A 195 -2.35 -14.23 20.39
N LEU A 196 -2.90 -13.49 19.42
CA LEU A 196 -4.03 -13.95 18.61
C LEU A 196 -3.57 -14.99 17.59
N LEU A 197 -2.41 -14.75 16.95
CA LEU A 197 -1.83 -15.67 15.98
C LEU A 197 -0.33 -15.82 16.27
N LEU A 198 0.15 -17.05 16.24
CA LEU A 198 1.53 -17.42 16.44
C LEU A 198 1.99 -18.34 15.31
N ALA A 199 2.98 -17.90 14.55
CA ALA A 199 3.64 -18.72 13.53
C ALA A 199 5.06 -19.03 14.01
N ARG A 200 5.51 -20.28 13.88
CA ARG A 200 6.83 -20.76 14.27
C ARG A 200 7.46 -21.58 13.16
N GLY A 201 8.63 -21.15 12.69
CA GLY A 201 9.42 -21.84 11.69
C GLY A 201 8.63 -22.14 10.40
N VAL A 202 7.72 -21.25 9.99
CA VAL A 202 6.83 -21.49 8.84
C VAL A 202 7.64 -21.52 7.56
N GLU A 203 7.50 -22.64 6.81
CA GLU A 203 8.08 -22.81 5.48
C GLU A 203 6.99 -23.03 4.43
N VAL A 204 7.18 -22.42 3.26
CA VAL A 204 6.36 -22.70 2.07
C VAL A 204 7.29 -22.81 0.87
N HIS A 205 7.48 -24.04 0.41
CA HIS A 205 8.34 -24.37 -0.69
C HIS A 205 7.51 -24.93 -1.87
N PHE A 206 7.54 -24.23 -3.02
CA PHE A 206 6.84 -24.67 -4.22
C PHE A 206 7.74 -25.52 -5.10
N PRO A 207 7.31 -26.73 -5.54
CA PRO A 207 8.11 -27.57 -6.44
C PRO A 207 8.16 -26.98 -7.85
N VAL A 208 9.35 -26.90 -8.42
CA VAL A 208 9.59 -26.61 -9.84
C VAL A 208 9.70 -27.94 -10.55
N THR A 209 8.79 -28.22 -11.47
CA THR A 209 8.79 -29.50 -12.23
C THR A 209 9.28 -29.26 -13.65
N ALA A 210 10.04 -30.22 -14.19
CA ALA A 210 10.52 -30.18 -15.57
C ALA A 210 10.32 -31.55 -16.26
N GLY A 211 10.27 -31.50 -17.61
CA GLY A 211 10.11 -32.68 -18.47
C GLY A 211 8.67 -33.20 -18.53
N VAL A 212 8.44 -34.17 -19.43
CA VAL A 212 7.12 -34.81 -19.66
C VAL A 212 6.60 -35.52 -18.40
N LEU A 213 7.50 -36.08 -17.60
CA LEU A 213 7.18 -36.78 -16.36
C LEU A 213 7.03 -35.87 -15.14
N ARG A 214 7.06 -34.52 -15.31
CA ARG A 214 6.91 -33.54 -14.23
C ARG A 214 7.77 -33.84 -12.99
N ARG A 215 9.03 -34.24 -13.20
CA ARG A 215 9.96 -34.49 -12.08
C ARG A 215 10.31 -33.16 -11.39
N VAL A 216 10.33 -33.15 -10.06
CA VAL A 216 10.75 -32.01 -9.26
C VAL A 216 12.26 -31.82 -9.45
N VAL A 217 12.67 -30.72 -10.08
CA VAL A 217 14.08 -30.38 -10.36
C VAL A 217 14.62 -29.33 -9.39
N ALA A 218 13.75 -28.52 -8.79
CA ALA A 218 14.12 -27.51 -7.81
C ALA A 218 12.91 -27.17 -6.93
N ARG A 219 13.12 -26.33 -5.90
CA ARG A 219 12.04 -25.79 -5.07
C ARG A 219 12.21 -24.29 -4.91
N VAL A 220 11.15 -23.52 -5.11
CA VAL A 220 11.09 -22.09 -4.78
C VAL A 220 10.84 -21.96 -3.28
N LYS A 221 11.80 -21.45 -2.54
CA LYS A 221 11.67 -21.19 -1.09
C LYS A 221 10.99 -19.84 -0.86
N ALA A 222 9.68 -19.79 -1.06
CA ALA A 222 8.91 -18.55 -0.96
C ALA A 222 8.84 -18.03 0.49
N VAL A 223 8.75 -18.93 1.45
CA VAL A 223 8.87 -18.67 2.90
C VAL A 223 9.79 -19.74 3.46
N ASP A 224 10.79 -19.36 4.25
CA ASP A 224 11.90 -20.24 4.64
C ASP A 224 12.23 -20.04 6.14
N GLY A 225 11.41 -20.61 7.04
CA GLY A 225 11.61 -20.58 8.48
C GLY A 225 11.23 -19.22 9.11
N VAL A 226 9.99 -18.77 8.90
CA VAL A 226 9.50 -17.50 9.44
C VAL A 226 8.81 -17.71 10.79
N ASP A 227 9.23 -16.90 11.77
CA ASP A 227 8.54 -16.71 13.04
C ASP A 227 7.78 -15.38 12.99
N LEU A 228 6.51 -15.38 13.43
CA LEU A 228 5.67 -14.18 13.48
C LEU A 228 4.67 -14.28 14.63
N VAL A 229 4.61 -13.23 15.43
CA VAL A 229 3.62 -13.06 16.50
C VAL A 229 2.69 -11.91 16.14
N VAL A 230 1.38 -12.17 16.17
CA VAL A 230 0.35 -11.14 15.99
C VAL A 230 -0.46 -11.03 17.29
N PRO A 231 -0.23 -9.99 18.10
CA PRO A 231 -1.01 -9.77 19.32
C PRO A 231 -2.45 -9.36 18.98
N ARG A 232 -3.39 -9.68 19.88
CA ARG A 232 -4.81 -9.31 19.71
C ARG A 232 -4.99 -7.78 19.72
N GLY A 233 -5.77 -7.25 18.78
CA GLY A 233 -6.10 -5.83 18.68
C GLY A 233 -4.95 -4.95 18.19
N VAL A 234 -3.83 -5.55 17.76
CA VAL A 234 -2.64 -4.86 17.26
C VAL A 234 -2.58 -4.94 15.74
N SER A 235 -2.11 -3.86 15.11
CA SER A 235 -1.85 -3.80 13.68
C SER A 235 -0.39 -4.15 13.39
N VAL A 236 -0.14 -5.28 12.74
CA VAL A 236 1.20 -5.73 12.34
C VAL A 236 1.38 -5.47 10.84
N ALA A 237 2.52 -4.89 10.45
CA ALA A 237 2.90 -4.75 9.05
C ALA A 237 3.97 -5.77 8.65
N LEU A 238 3.82 -6.37 7.47
CA LEU A 238 4.81 -7.20 6.82
C LEU A 238 5.29 -6.49 5.55
N VAL A 239 6.56 -6.05 5.55
CA VAL A 239 7.14 -5.24 4.48
C VAL A 239 8.34 -5.91 3.84
N GLY A 240 8.71 -5.48 2.64
CA GLY A 240 9.87 -5.99 1.89
C GLY A 240 9.67 -5.89 0.39
N GLU A 241 10.71 -6.17 -0.39
CA GLU A 241 10.68 -6.15 -1.86
C GLU A 241 9.64 -7.12 -2.44
N SER A 242 9.16 -6.84 -3.66
CA SER A 242 8.23 -7.71 -4.38
C SER A 242 8.85 -9.11 -4.57
N GLY A 243 8.03 -10.15 -4.42
CA GLY A 243 8.50 -11.54 -4.52
C GLY A 243 9.27 -12.07 -3.31
N CYS A 244 9.46 -11.30 -2.22
CA CYS A 244 10.15 -11.81 -1.02
C CYS A 244 9.32 -12.79 -0.18
N GLY A 245 8.04 -13.08 -0.55
CA GLY A 245 7.20 -14.11 0.07
C GLY A 245 6.06 -13.59 0.96
N LYS A 246 5.82 -12.28 1.09
CA LYS A 246 4.81 -11.66 1.96
C LYS A 246 3.40 -12.23 1.77
N THR A 247 2.87 -12.15 0.54
CA THR A 247 1.54 -12.70 0.18
C THR A 247 1.46 -14.20 0.43
N THR A 248 2.55 -14.94 0.17
CA THR A 248 2.63 -16.38 0.42
C THR A 248 2.52 -16.67 1.92
N LEU A 249 3.25 -15.92 2.75
CA LEU A 249 3.16 -16.03 4.22
C LEU A 249 1.74 -15.71 4.68
N GLY A 250 1.15 -14.59 4.25
CA GLY A 250 -0.23 -14.23 4.61
C GLY A 250 -1.25 -15.33 4.28
N LYS A 251 -1.15 -15.94 3.09
CA LYS A 251 -1.99 -17.07 2.68
C LYS A 251 -1.72 -18.33 3.50
N ALA A 252 -0.47 -18.57 3.90
CA ALA A 252 -0.10 -19.71 4.75
C ALA A 252 -0.66 -19.55 6.18
N LEU A 253 -0.61 -18.36 6.76
CA LEU A 253 -1.21 -18.05 8.07
C LEU A 253 -2.72 -18.33 8.08
N LEU A 254 -3.42 -18.01 6.98
CA LEU A 254 -4.84 -18.26 6.81
C LEU A 254 -5.17 -19.72 6.39
N GLN A 255 -4.17 -20.59 6.26
CA GLN A 255 -4.33 -21.96 5.75
C GLN A 255 -5.01 -22.00 4.35
N LEU A 256 -4.82 -20.96 3.54
CA LEU A 256 -5.17 -20.96 2.10
C LEU A 256 -4.10 -21.69 1.28
N ILE A 257 -2.85 -21.59 1.72
CA ILE A 257 -1.71 -22.39 1.27
C ILE A 257 -1.24 -23.19 2.49
N ARG A 258 -1.07 -24.50 2.33
CA ARG A 258 -0.57 -25.32 3.43
C ARG A 258 0.94 -25.12 3.58
N PRO A 259 1.46 -24.81 4.77
CA PRO A 259 2.89 -24.80 5.04
C PRO A 259 3.54 -26.15 4.72
N THR A 260 4.77 -26.11 4.21
CA THR A 260 5.61 -27.30 3.98
C THR A 260 6.17 -27.81 5.31
N ALA A 261 6.51 -26.87 6.21
CA ALA A 261 6.99 -27.15 7.57
C ALA A 261 6.60 -25.99 8.50
N GLY A 262 6.83 -26.16 9.81
CA GLY A 262 6.49 -25.21 10.83
C GLY A 262 5.05 -25.32 11.30
N SER A 263 4.65 -24.41 12.19
CA SER A 263 3.34 -24.41 12.83
C SER A 263 2.69 -23.03 12.80
N VAL A 264 1.34 -23.03 12.76
CA VAL A 264 0.51 -21.81 12.85
C VAL A 264 -0.58 -22.06 13.85
N ALA A 265 -0.58 -21.35 14.96
CA ALA A 265 -1.62 -21.42 15.98
C ALA A 265 -2.47 -20.13 15.97
N PHE A 266 -3.78 -20.28 16.07
CA PHE A 266 -4.73 -19.20 16.23
C PHE A 266 -5.50 -19.37 17.52
N GLN A 267 -5.38 -18.41 18.43
CA GLN A 267 -5.95 -18.49 19.79
C GLN A 267 -5.60 -19.80 20.51
N GLY A 268 -4.33 -20.20 20.45
CA GLY A 268 -3.83 -21.41 21.06
C GLY A 268 -4.14 -22.71 20.31
N THR A 269 -4.99 -22.69 19.28
CA THR A 269 -5.31 -23.89 18.48
C THR A 269 -4.35 -23.99 17.29
N GLU A 270 -3.66 -25.14 17.17
CA GLU A 270 -2.76 -25.43 16.05
C GLU A 270 -3.55 -25.70 14.77
N LEU A 271 -3.42 -24.80 13.76
CA LEU A 271 -4.18 -24.88 12.51
C LEU A 271 -3.55 -25.83 11.48
N THR A 272 -2.23 -25.98 11.49
CA THR A 272 -1.51 -26.82 10.50
C THR A 272 -1.84 -28.30 10.66
N ALA A 273 -2.30 -28.71 11.84
CA ALA A 273 -2.80 -30.07 12.11
C ALA A 273 -4.22 -30.32 11.58
N LEU A 274 -5.02 -29.24 11.39
CA LEU A 274 -6.43 -29.32 10.99
C LEU A 274 -6.60 -29.50 9.48
N ARG A 275 -7.73 -30.08 9.06
CA ARG A 275 -8.06 -30.28 7.64
C ARG A 275 -9.55 -30.04 7.36
N GLY A 276 -9.85 -29.65 6.13
CA GLY A 276 -11.21 -29.61 5.58
C GLY A 276 -12.21 -28.88 6.46
N ARG A 277 -13.15 -29.64 7.05
CA ARG A 277 -14.27 -29.08 7.86
C ARG A 277 -13.80 -28.47 9.17
N ASP A 278 -12.71 -28.97 9.76
CA ASP A 278 -12.20 -28.50 11.05
C ASP A 278 -11.58 -27.12 10.95
N LEU A 279 -11.10 -26.71 9.75
CA LEU A 279 -10.62 -25.34 9.47
C LEU A 279 -11.76 -24.33 9.25
N LYS A 280 -13.00 -24.80 8.99
CA LYS A 280 -14.12 -23.93 8.61
C LYS A 280 -14.44 -22.87 9.69
N PRO A 281 -14.51 -23.19 11.00
CA PRO A 281 -14.76 -22.20 12.05
C PRO A 281 -13.67 -21.11 12.11
N PHE A 282 -12.39 -21.50 11.90
CA PHE A 282 -11.26 -20.60 11.94
C PHE A 282 -11.25 -19.67 10.70
N ARG A 283 -11.56 -20.21 9.51
CA ARG A 283 -11.67 -19.39 8.27
C ARG A 283 -12.74 -18.32 8.37
N ARG A 284 -13.82 -18.52 9.13
CA ARG A 284 -14.80 -17.48 9.43
C ARG A 284 -14.17 -16.32 10.20
N ARG A 285 -13.29 -16.62 11.15
CA ARG A 285 -12.68 -15.66 12.06
C ARG A 285 -11.43 -14.99 11.48
N MET A 286 -10.86 -15.56 10.42
CA MET A 286 -9.67 -15.08 9.72
C MET A 286 -10.02 -14.80 8.27
N GLN A 287 -9.93 -13.54 7.85
CA GLN A 287 -10.32 -13.12 6.51
C GLN A 287 -9.18 -12.40 5.79
N ILE A 288 -9.31 -12.23 4.48
CA ILE A 288 -8.35 -11.53 3.63
C ILE A 288 -9.05 -10.53 2.72
N VAL A 289 -8.46 -9.34 2.60
CA VAL A 289 -8.73 -8.37 1.55
C VAL A 289 -7.59 -8.48 0.54
N PHE A 290 -7.92 -8.83 -0.70
CA PHE A 290 -6.94 -9.10 -1.75
C PHE A 290 -6.41 -7.82 -2.41
N GLN A 291 -5.23 -7.93 -3.01
CA GLN A 291 -4.53 -6.87 -3.74
C GLN A 291 -5.31 -6.36 -4.96
N ASP A 292 -5.87 -7.27 -5.76
CA ASP A 292 -6.62 -6.93 -6.97
C ASP A 292 -8.13 -6.90 -6.70
N PRO A 293 -8.75 -5.71 -6.62
CA PRO A 293 -10.18 -5.59 -6.41
C PRO A 293 -11.00 -6.05 -7.62
N TYR A 294 -10.41 -6.12 -8.84
CA TYR A 294 -11.08 -6.62 -10.04
C TYR A 294 -11.15 -8.14 -10.07
N GLY A 295 -10.02 -8.81 -9.86
CA GLY A 295 -9.93 -10.28 -9.90
C GLY A 295 -10.53 -10.95 -8.66
N SER A 296 -10.69 -10.20 -7.55
CA SER A 296 -11.20 -10.76 -6.29
C SER A 296 -12.73 -10.87 -6.19
N LEU A 297 -13.47 -10.16 -7.03
CA LEU A 297 -14.94 -10.14 -7.05
C LEU A 297 -15.45 -10.90 -8.28
N ASN A 298 -16.40 -11.82 -8.09
CA ASN A 298 -17.01 -12.53 -9.22
C ASN A 298 -17.90 -11.55 -10.03
N PRO A 299 -17.57 -11.23 -11.30
CA PRO A 299 -18.29 -10.22 -12.07
C PRO A 299 -19.74 -10.64 -12.45
N ARG A 300 -20.10 -11.90 -12.25
CA ARG A 300 -21.44 -12.45 -12.55
C ARG A 300 -22.41 -12.34 -11.39
N LEU A 301 -21.93 -12.01 -10.19
CA LEU A 301 -22.74 -11.88 -8.98
C LEU A 301 -23.01 -10.40 -8.70
N THR A 302 -24.16 -10.11 -8.12
CA THR A 302 -24.45 -8.80 -7.54
C THR A 302 -23.60 -8.53 -6.31
N VAL A 303 -23.45 -7.28 -5.93
CA VAL A 303 -22.70 -6.88 -4.72
C VAL A 303 -23.27 -7.55 -3.47
N GLY A 304 -24.61 -7.64 -3.35
CA GLY A 304 -25.26 -8.31 -2.24
C GLY A 304 -24.92 -9.80 -2.15
N GLU A 305 -24.87 -10.48 -3.30
CA GLU A 305 -24.48 -11.89 -3.38
C GLU A 305 -23.01 -12.09 -3.01
N ILE A 306 -22.11 -11.21 -3.48
CA ILE A 306 -20.68 -11.26 -3.17
C ILE A 306 -20.45 -11.05 -1.67
N VAL A 307 -21.09 -10.04 -1.07
CA VAL A 307 -20.94 -9.74 0.36
C VAL A 307 -21.44 -10.90 1.23
N THR A 308 -22.50 -11.58 0.82
CA THR A 308 -23.09 -12.72 1.56
C THR A 308 -22.48 -14.08 1.21
N GLU A 309 -21.56 -14.17 0.26
CA GLU A 309 -20.94 -15.43 -0.16
C GLU A 309 -20.30 -16.21 1.00
N GLY A 310 -19.53 -15.52 1.85
CA GLY A 310 -18.91 -16.10 3.04
C GLY A 310 -19.94 -16.65 4.04
N LEU A 311 -21.05 -15.94 4.25
CA LEU A 311 -22.12 -16.38 5.13
C LEU A 311 -22.79 -17.66 4.61
N ARG A 312 -23.10 -17.71 3.31
CA ARG A 312 -23.67 -18.91 2.66
C ARG A 312 -22.75 -20.13 2.79
N ALA A 313 -21.43 -19.92 2.69
CA ALA A 313 -20.46 -20.98 2.86
C ALA A 313 -20.42 -21.53 4.30
N HIS A 314 -20.83 -20.75 5.30
CA HIS A 314 -20.85 -21.15 6.71
C HIS A 314 -22.20 -21.63 7.24
N GLY A 315 -23.29 -21.53 6.48
CA GLY A 315 -24.64 -22.02 6.81
C GLY A 315 -25.72 -20.96 6.57
N ARG A 316 -26.90 -21.37 6.16
CA ARG A 316 -28.01 -20.48 5.79
C ARG A 316 -28.55 -19.62 6.94
N GLU A 317 -28.46 -20.11 8.18
CA GLU A 317 -28.98 -19.40 9.35
C GLU A 317 -28.28 -18.08 9.62
N ASP A 318 -26.97 -18.00 9.33
CA ASP A 318 -26.19 -16.78 9.48
C ASP A 318 -26.45 -15.73 8.37
N SER A 319 -26.98 -16.13 7.20
CA SER A 319 -27.15 -15.24 6.05
C SER A 319 -28.34 -14.29 6.19
N SER A 320 -29.37 -14.65 6.99
CA SER A 320 -30.55 -13.82 7.26
C SER A 320 -30.32 -12.78 8.36
N ALA A 321 -29.25 -12.92 9.16
CA ALA A 321 -28.94 -12.07 10.30
C ALA A 321 -28.07 -10.85 9.95
N VAL A 322 -27.59 -10.71 8.70
CA VAL A 322 -26.74 -9.61 8.26
C VAL A 322 -27.52 -8.71 7.31
N ASP A 323 -27.77 -7.48 7.73
CA ASP A 323 -28.27 -6.42 6.85
C ASP A 323 -27.15 -5.96 5.92
N VAL A 324 -27.23 -6.40 4.65
CA VAL A 324 -26.27 -6.03 3.60
C VAL A 324 -26.23 -4.51 3.40
N GLY A 325 -27.38 -3.83 3.50
CA GLY A 325 -27.47 -2.37 3.36
C GLY A 325 -26.69 -1.65 4.46
N GLU A 326 -26.84 -2.07 5.70
CA GLU A 326 -26.06 -1.51 6.82
C GLU A 326 -24.58 -1.82 6.72
N LEU A 327 -24.21 -3.02 6.23
CA LEU A 327 -22.81 -3.36 6.02
C LEU A 327 -22.18 -2.53 4.91
N LEU A 328 -22.90 -2.28 3.81
CA LEU A 328 -22.46 -1.39 2.74
C LEU A 328 -22.31 0.06 3.25
N LYS A 329 -23.23 0.57 4.03
CA LYS A 329 -23.10 1.89 4.68
C LYS A 329 -21.87 1.95 5.59
N THR A 330 -21.57 0.88 6.33
CA THR A 330 -20.38 0.80 7.20
C THR A 330 -19.08 1.00 6.42
N VAL A 331 -19.02 0.56 5.17
CA VAL A 331 -17.87 0.79 4.29
C VAL A 331 -18.01 2.04 3.41
N GLY A 332 -19.04 2.86 3.63
CA GLY A 332 -19.29 4.12 2.92
C GLY A 332 -19.82 3.94 1.51
N LEU A 333 -20.64 2.91 1.28
CA LEU A 333 -21.42 2.68 0.07
C LEU A 333 -22.91 2.81 0.35
N ASP A 334 -23.68 3.24 -0.64
CA ASP A 334 -25.13 3.30 -0.54
C ASP A 334 -25.76 1.89 -0.51
N ALA A 335 -26.84 1.69 0.20
CA ALA A 335 -27.53 0.40 0.29
C ALA A 335 -28.03 -0.10 -1.07
N SER A 336 -28.38 0.79 -2.00
CA SER A 336 -28.80 0.46 -3.36
C SER A 336 -27.70 -0.22 -4.18
N ALA A 337 -26.44 -0.10 -3.76
CA ALA A 337 -25.32 -0.81 -4.38
C ALA A 337 -25.49 -2.34 -4.33
N ALA A 338 -26.29 -2.87 -3.42
CA ALA A 338 -26.48 -4.33 -3.25
C ALA A 338 -27.01 -5.03 -4.51
N SER A 339 -27.83 -4.36 -5.33
CA SER A 339 -28.42 -4.93 -6.55
C SER A 339 -27.57 -4.74 -7.80
N ARG A 340 -26.47 -3.99 -7.72
CA ARG A 340 -25.60 -3.67 -8.85
C ARG A 340 -24.46 -4.68 -8.99
N TYR A 341 -23.79 -4.68 -10.13
CA TYR A 341 -22.67 -5.56 -10.46
C TYR A 341 -21.31 -4.88 -10.26
N PRO A 342 -20.23 -5.63 -9.96
CA PRO A 342 -18.90 -5.07 -9.70
C PRO A 342 -18.36 -4.15 -10.81
N HIS A 343 -18.66 -4.45 -12.09
CA HIS A 343 -18.18 -3.65 -13.22
C HIS A 343 -18.73 -2.22 -13.27
N GLU A 344 -19.82 -1.95 -12.54
CA GLU A 344 -20.43 -0.62 -12.42
C GLU A 344 -19.75 0.29 -11.39
N PHE A 345 -18.72 -0.20 -10.70
CA PHE A 345 -18.06 0.51 -9.62
C PHE A 345 -16.61 0.84 -9.93
N SER A 346 -16.12 1.98 -9.41
CA SER A 346 -14.71 2.35 -9.45
C SER A 346 -13.83 1.38 -8.64
N GLY A 347 -12.51 1.40 -8.86
CA GLY A 347 -11.56 0.56 -8.11
C GLY A 347 -11.68 0.72 -6.60
N GLY A 348 -11.79 1.96 -6.10
CA GLY A 348 -11.97 2.22 -4.66
C GLY A 348 -13.30 1.73 -4.10
N GLN A 349 -14.39 1.81 -4.88
CA GLN A 349 -15.68 1.26 -4.50
C GLN A 349 -15.65 -0.26 -4.46
N ARG A 350 -14.99 -0.92 -5.44
CA ARG A 350 -14.78 -2.39 -5.43
C ARG A 350 -13.96 -2.83 -4.23
N GLN A 351 -12.94 -2.06 -3.85
CA GLN A 351 -12.17 -2.35 -2.64
C GLN A 351 -13.05 -2.30 -1.38
N ARG A 352 -13.96 -1.32 -1.29
CA ARG A 352 -14.95 -1.25 -0.20
C ARG A 352 -15.89 -2.45 -0.18
N ILE A 353 -16.32 -2.94 -1.36
CA ILE A 353 -17.10 -4.19 -1.49
C ILE A 353 -16.29 -5.38 -0.96
N GLY A 354 -15.00 -5.48 -1.32
CA GLY A 354 -14.10 -6.52 -0.81
C GLY A 354 -13.94 -6.48 0.71
N ILE A 355 -13.84 -5.28 1.30
CA ILE A 355 -13.82 -5.07 2.75
C ILE A 355 -15.16 -5.51 3.37
N ALA A 356 -16.30 -5.09 2.79
CA ALA A 356 -17.64 -5.48 3.27
C ALA A 356 -17.80 -7.00 3.26
N ARG A 357 -17.37 -7.69 2.18
CA ARG A 357 -17.37 -9.17 2.10
C ARG A 357 -16.59 -9.81 3.24
N ALA A 358 -15.39 -9.31 3.52
CA ALA A 358 -14.57 -9.82 4.61
C ALA A 358 -15.21 -9.60 6.00
N LEU A 359 -15.86 -8.45 6.20
CA LEU A 359 -16.51 -8.09 7.46
C LEU A 359 -17.84 -8.84 7.71
N ALA A 360 -18.51 -9.29 6.65
CA ALA A 360 -19.82 -9.96 6.75
C ALA A 360 -19.83 -11.15 7.71
N VAL A 361 -18.72 -11.89 7.79
CA VAL A 361 -18.56 -13.05 8.66
C VAL A 361 -18.08 -12.70 10.08
N ARG A 362 -17.89 -11.39 10.39
CA ARG A 362 -17.40 -10.86 11.68
C ARG A 362 -16.06 -11.50 12.10
N PRO A 363 -14.97 -11.22 11.36
CA PRO A 363 -13.65 -11.78 11.66
C PRO A 363 -13.05 -11.15 12.92
N ASP A 364 -12.11 -11.87 13.57
CA ASP A 364 -11.20 -11.32 14.59
C ASP A 364 -9.87 -10.87 13.97
N PHE A 365 -9.48 -11.47 12.85
CA PHE A 365 -8.21 -11.24 12.17
C PHE A 365 -8.42 -10.97 10.69
N LEU A 366 -7.83 -9.88 10.20
CA LEU A 366 -7.95 -9.45 8.81
C LEU A 366 -6.56 -9.24 8.20
N VAL A 367 -6.24 -10.03 7.19
CA VAL A 367 -5.05 -9.82 6.34
C VAL A 367 -5.43 -8.84 5.23
N CYS A 368 -4.70 -7.73 5.12
CA CYS A 368 -4.82 -6.74 4.05
C CYS A 368 -3.62 -6.89 3.12
N ASP A 369 -3.77 -7.64 2.02
CA ASP A 369 -2.71 -7.92 1.08
C ASP A 369 -2.70 -6.83 0.00
N GLU A 370 -1.79 -5.84 0.15
CA GLU A 370 -1.66 -4.66 -0.73
C GLU A 370 -2.99 -3.97 -1.06
N ALA A 371 -3.88 -3.88 -0.07
CA ALA A 371 -5.28 -3.48 -0.24
C ALA A 371 -5.51 -2.06 -0.81
N THR A 372 -4.46 -1.26 -0.99
CA THR A 372 -4.54 0.12 -1.49
C THR A 372 -3.60 0.41 -2.66
N SER A 373 -2.77 -0.55 -3.10
CA SER A 373 -1.71 -0.33 -4.10
C SER A 373 -2.22 0.07 -5.50
N ALA A 374 -3.45 -0.33 -5.85
CA ALA A 374 -4.09 -0.04 -7.14
C ALA A 374 -4.99 1.21 -7.11
N LEU A 375 -4.93 2.01 -6.04
CA LEU A 375 -5.82 3.15 -5.82
C LEU A 375 -5.04 4.47 -5.88
N ASP A 376 -5.70 5.53 -6.36
CA ASP A 376 -5.16 6.88 -6.28
C ASP A 376 -5.02 7.35 -4.82
N VAL A 377 -4.12 8.33 -4.57
CA VAL A 377 -3.77 8.82 -3.22
C VAL A 377 -4.99 9.23 -2.40
N SER A 378 -5.99 9.87 -3.04
CA SER A 378 -7.17 10.36 -2.32
C SER A 378 -8.11 9.23 -1.89
N VAL A 379 -8.28 8.22 -2.73
CA VAL A 379 -9.07 7.01 -2.42
C VAL A 379 -8.30 6.12 -1.43
N GLN A 380 -6.98 6.01 -1.57
CA GLN A 380 -6.12 5.32 -0.62
C GLN A 380 -6.31 5.89 0.80
N ALA A 381 -6.25 7.22 0.98
CA ALA A 381 -6.48 7.87 2.27
C ALA A 381 -7.87 7.55 2.87
N GLN A 382 -8.92 7.48 2.04
CA GLN A 382 -10.25 7.08 2.47
C GLN A 382 -10.30 5.64 2.98
N ILE A 383 -9.66 4.69 2.26
CA ILE A 383 -9.61 3.28 2.66
C ILE A 383 -8.80 3.09 3.94
N LEU A 384 -7.67 3.82 4.09
CA LEU A 384 -6.84 3.76 5.29
C LEU A 384 -7.60 4.27 6.53
N ASN A 385 -8.31 5.39 6.40
CA ASN A 385 -9.18 5.90 7.46
C ASN A 385 -10.28 4.89 7.82
N LEU A 386 -10.93 4.31 6.80
CA LEU A 386 -11.96 3.29 6.98
C LEU A 386 -11.42 2.07 7.77
N LEU A 387 -10.28 1.50 7.37
CA LEU A 387 -9.67 0.34 8.04
C LEU A 387 -9.29 0.67 9.48
N ARG A 388 -8.73 1.86 9.73
CA ARG A 388 -8.40 2.31 11.08
C ARG A 388 -9.64 2.44 11.97
N ASP A 389 -10.71 3.05 11.46
CA ASP A 389 -11.95 3.26 12.21
C ASP A 389 -12.68 1.94 12.48
N LEU A 390 -12.67 1.01 11.50
CA LEU A 390 -13.17 -0.35 11.66
C LEU A 390 -12.36 -1.12 12.73
N GLY A 391 -11.04 -1.00 12.72
CA GLY A 391 -10.16 -1.60 13.73
C GLY A 391 -10.55 -1.19 15.14
N LYS A 392 -10.73 0.11 15.37
CA LYS A 392 -11.13 0.66 16.67
C LYS A 392 -12.55 0.24 17.08
N ARG A 393 -13.51 0.31 16.14
CA ARG A 393 -14.93 0.03 16.43
C ARG A 393 -15.22 -1.45 16.65
N LEU A 394 -14.56 -2.33 15.90
CA LEU A 394 -14.83 -3.76 15.89
C LEU A 394 -13.77 -4.59 16.64
N GLY A 395 -12.70 -3.95 17.17
CA GLY A 395 -11.60 -4.64 17.84
C GLY A 395 -10.82 -5.59 16.93
N LEU A 396 -10.70 -5.24 15.63
CA LEU A 396 -10.03 -6.08 14.65
C LEU A 396 -8.51 -6.09 14.86
N THR A 397 -7.92 -7.26 14.65
CA THR A 397 -6.47 -7.44 14.55
C THR A 397 -6.09 -7.47 13.07
N TYR A 398 -5.04 -6.73 12.69
CA TYR A 398 -4.63 -6.63 11.29
C TYR A 398 -3.25 -7.22 11.04
N LEU A 399 -3.10 -7.81 9.85
CA LEU A 399 -1.81 -8.00 9.19
C LEU A 399 -1.82 -7.25 7.86
N PHE A 400 -1.11 -6.12 7.81
CA PHE A 400 -0.94 -5.35 6.57
C PHE A 400 0.28 -5.88 5.81
N ILE A 401 0.07 -6.38 4.61
CA ILE A 401 1.13 -6.73 3.66
C ILE A 401 1.23 -5.59 2.67
N THR A 402 2.39 -4.93 2.61
CA THR A 402 2.57 -3.76 1.75
C THR A 402 4.04 -3.52 1.44
N HIS A 403 4.29 -2.82 0.34
CA HIS A 403 5.57 -2.21 0.00
C HIS A 403 5.56 -0.69 0.26
N ASP A 404 4.42 -0.10 0.61
CA ASP A 404 4.28 1.31 0.96
C ASP A 404 4.59 1.54 2.44
N LEU A 405 5.80 2.05 2.71
CA LEU A 405 6.27 2.29 4.08
C LEU A 405 5.60 3.51 4.74
N GLY A 406 5.06 4.47 3.96
CA GLY A 406 4.25 5.56 4.49
C GLY A 406 2.94 5.05 5.11
N LEU A 407 2.33 4.04 4.49
CA LEU A 407 1.16 3.34 5.03
C LEU A 407 1.50 2.66 6.36
N VAL A 408 2.67 2.00 6.44
CA VAL A 408 3.12 1.34 7.68
C VAL A 408 3.29 2.35 8.82
N GLU A 409 3.96 3.47 8.56
CA GLU A 409 4.12 4.56 9.55
C GLU A 409 2.76 5.06 10.06
N TYR A 410 1.72 4.99 9.23
CA TYR A 410 0.38 5.50 9.56
C TYR A 410 -0.50 4.50 10.33
N LEU A 411 -0.53 3.21 9.92
CA LEU A 411 -1.49 2.22 10.42
C LEU A 411 -0.93 1.19 11.38
N ALA A 412 0.37 0.87 11.27
CA ALA A 412 0.91 -0.26 11.99
C ALA A 412 1.52 0.11 13.35
N ASP A 413 1.38 -0.78 14.31
CA ASP A 413 2.02 -0.71 15.62
C ASP A 413 3.36 -1.45 15.60
N LEU A 414 3.36 -2.64 14.97
CA LEU A 414 4.53 -3.51 14.81
C LEU A 414 4.86 -3.68 13.32
N VAL A 415 6.13 -3.89 13.02
CA VAL A 415 6.60 -4.16 11.68
C VAL A 415 7.57 -5.34 11.65
N SER A 416 7.42 -6.20 10.64
CA SER A 416 8.35 -7.27 10.30
C SER A 416 8.86 -7.05 8.88
N VAL A 417 10.18 -6.90 8.73
CA VAL A 417 10.84 -6.69 7.44
C VAL A 417 11.28 -8.04 6.88
N MET A 418 10.78 -8.36 5.68
CA MET A 418 11.01 -9.65 5.04
C MET A 418 11.92 -9.51 3.82
N TYR A 419 12.93 -10.35 3.72
CA TYR A 419 13.84 -10.44 2.57
C TYR A 419 14.03 -11.90 2.18
N LEU A 420 13.79 -12.21 0.91
CA LEU A 420 14.01 -13.53 0.28
C LEU A 420 13.54 -14.70 1.19
N GLY A 421 12.28 -14.69 1.57
CA GLY A 421 11.63 -15.75 2.35
C GLY A 421 11.83 -15.70 3.87
N ARG A 422 12.62 -14.76 4.41
CA ARG A 422 12.94 -14.68 5.84
C ARG A 422 12.67 -13.31 6.43
N VAL A 423 12.29 -13.25 7.70
CA VAL A 423 12.21 -12.00 8.48
C VAL A 423 13.62 -11.64 8.92
N VAL A 424 14.09 -10.44 8.56
CA VAL A 424 15.45 -9.94 8.86
C VAL A 424 15.47 -8.95 10.02
N GLU A 425 14.39 -8.23 10.24
CA GLU A 425 14.23 -7.30 11.36
C GLU A 425 12.75 -7.19 11.73
N SER A 426 12.43 -7.11 13.02
CA SER A 426 11.09 -6.87 13.54
C SER A 426 11.13 -6.01 14.78
N GLY A 427 10.04 -5.28 15.06
CA GLY A 427 9.93 -4.41 16.24
C GLY A 427 8.74 -3.48 16.15
N THR A 428 8.67 -2.48 17.03
CA THR A 428 7.71 -1.39 16.88
C THR A 428 8.08 -0.54 15.67
N VAL A 429 7.10 0.10 15.07
CA VAL A 429 7.35 0.98 13.91
C VAL A 429 8.31 2.11 14.28
N GLU A 430 8.22 2.66 15.51
CA GLU A 430 9.14 3.68 16.00
C GLU A 430 10.59 3.19 16.08
N GLU A 431 10.80 1.99 16.61
CA GLU A 431 12.14 1.42 16.76
C GLU A 431 12.80 1.12 15.41
N VAL A 432 12.03 0.48 14.50
CA VAL A 432 12.57 0.02 13.21
C VAL A 432 12.75 1.20 12.26
N PHE A 433 11.78 2.13 12.20
CA PHE A 433 11.84 3.26 11.25
C PHE A 433 12.70 4.42 11.78
N GLY A 434 12.73 4.62 13.11
CA GLY A 434 13.57 5.65 13.73
C GLY A 434 15.05 5.34 13.68
N ALA A 435 15.42 4.06 13.89
CA ALA A 435 16.82 3.61 13.93
C ALA A 435 16.98 2.20 13.37
N PRO A 436 16.80 1.98 12.03
CA PRO A 436 16.90 0.67 11.41
C PRO A 436 18.26 0.03 11.66
N LYS A 437 18.29 -1.26 11.98
CA LYS A 437 19.51 -2.00 12.30
C LYS A 437 20.01 -2.84 11.14
N HIS A 438 19.14 -3.63 10.52
CA HIS A 438 19.57 -4.45 9.38
C HIS A 438 19.90 -3.56 8.17
N PRO A 439 21.06 -3.75 7.48
CA PRO A 439 21.46 -2.94 6.33
C PRO A 439 20.41 -2.92 5.20
N TYR A 440 19.67 -4.01 5.02
CA TYR A 440 18.53 -4.05 4.08
C TYR A 440 17.40 -3.10 4.52
N THR A 441 17.03 -3.08 5.81
CA THR A 441 16.00 -2.17 6.35
C THR A 441 16.42 -0.72 6.16
N GLN A 442 17.72 -0.40 6.39
CA GLN A 442 18.26 0.94 6.17
C GLN A 442 18.11 1.37 4.71
N ALA A 443 18.48 0.50 3.77
CA ALA A 443 18.35 0.78 2.35
C ALA A 443 16.89 0.90 1.91
N LEU A 444 16.02 0.00 2.39
CA LEU A 444 14.58 0.03 2.09
C LEU A 444 13.94 1.34 2.55
N LEU A 445 14.26 1.83 3.77
CA LEU A 445 13.76 3.09 4.30
C LEU A 445 14.39 4.34 3.63
N ALA A 446 15.64 4.24 3.17
CA ALA A 446 16.31 5.30 2.43
C ALA A 446 15.76 5.49 1.01
N ALA A 447 15.20 4.43 0.41
CA ALA A 447 14.61 4.46 -0.92
C ALA A 447 13.18 5.04 -0.95
N VAL A 448 12.53 5.25 0.22
CA VAL A 448 11.14 5.79 0.26
C VAL A 448 11.12 7.26 -0.15
N PRO A 449 10.37 7.60 -1.22
CA PRO A 449 10.17 9.00 -1.61
C PRO A 449 9.30 9.71 -0.56
N ARG A 450 9.86 10.68 0.17
CA ARG A 450 9.13 11.47 1.16
C ARG A 450 8.75 12.85 0.64
N VAL A 451 7.53 13.27 0.93
CA VAL A 451 7.03 14.61 0.57
C VAL A 451 7.66 15.71 1.45
N ASP A 452 8.13 15.40 2.63
CA ASP A 452 8.65 16.33 3.65
C ASP A 452 10.18 16.33 3.80
N ALA A 453 10.92 15.41 3.15
CA ALA A 453 12.37 15.31 3.31
C ALA A 453 13.15 16.01 2.19
N THR A 454 14.01 16.95 2.55
CA THR A 454 15.07 17.49 1.69
C THR A 454 16.42 16.88 2.10
N GLY A 455 17.13 16.22 1.16
CA GLY A 455 18.56 15.98 1.30
C GLY A 455 19.03 14.68 1.97
N ARG A 456 18.23 13.63 2.13
CA ARG A 456 18.76 12.32 2.56
C ARG A 456 19.61 11.69 1.44
N LYS A 457 20.82 11.20 1.78
CA LYS A 457 21.62 10.36 0.89
C LYS A 457 20.86 9.08 0.58
N ARG A 458 20.56 8.83 -0.70
CA ARG A 458 20.02 7.56 -1.17
C ARG A 458 21.07 6.45 -0.94
N ILE A 459 20.64 5.33 -0.40
CA ILE A 459 21.46 4.12 -0.34
C ILE A 459 21.00 3.24 -1.49
N LEU A 460 21.71 3.30 -2.61
CA LEU A 460 21.43 2.44 -3.76
C LEU A 460 21.91 1.02 -3.46
N LEU A 461 21.00 0.08 -3.47
CA LEU A 461 21.35 -1.33 -3.39
C LEU A 461 21.88 -1.79 -4.75
N GLY A 462 23.12 -2.23 -4.79
CA GLY A 462 23.71 -2.84 -5.99
C GLY A 462 23.11 -4.22 -6.30
N GLY A 463 23.04 -4.58 -7.58
CA GLY A 463 22.62 -5.89 -8.05
C GLY A 463 21.13 -6.19 -7.98
N ASP A 464 20.74 -7.30 -8.63
CA ASP A 464 19.36 -7.80 -8.62
C ASP A 464 19.08 -8.64 -7.35
N VAL A 465 17.78 -8.80 -7.02
CA VAL A 465 17.36 -9.72 -5.95
C VAL A 465 17.74 -11.15 -6.35
N PRO A 466 18.45 -11.90 -5.49
CA PRO A 466 18.79 -13.28 -5.78
C PRO A 466 17.57 -14.18 -5.99
N SER A 467 17.76 -15.27 -6.74
CA SER A 467 16.66 -16.20 -7.02
C SER A 467 16.22 -16.96 -5.77
N PRO A 468 14.93 -17.02 -5.46
CA PRO A 468 14.41 -17.82 -4.35
C PRO A 468 14.50 -19.34 -4.61
N VAL A 469 14.85 -19.75 -5.83
CA VAL A 469 15.13 -21.17 -6.18
C VAL A 469 16.49 -21.59 -5.65
N HIS A 470 17.47 -20.68 -5.75
CA HIS A 470 18.85 -20.89 -5.28
C HIS A 470 19.24 -19.68 -4.41
N PRO A 471 18.72 -19.58 -3.17
CA PRO A 471 19.08 -18.50 -2.29
C PRO A 471 20.60 -18.58 -1.98
N PRO A 472 21.26 -17.42 -1.77
CA PRO A 472 22.66 -17.38 -1.38
C PRO A 472 22.91 -18.20 -0.10
N ALA A 473 24.07 -18.85 0.00
CA ALA A 473 24.50 -19.49 1.24
C ALA A 473 24.66 -18.43 2.34
N GLY A 474 24.46 -18.81 3.58
CA GLY A 474 24.54 -17.89 4.71
C GLY A 474 23.46 -16.81 4.70
N CYS A 475 23.80 -15.57 5.02
CA CYS A 475 22.86 -14.45 5.00
C CYS A 475 22.37 -14.18 3.56
N HIS A 476 21.09 -14.29 3.30
CA HIS A 476 20.53 -14.11 1.96
C HIS A 476 20.79 -12.71 1.37
N PHE A 477 21.02 -11.70 2.21
CA PHE A 477 21.29 -10.32 1.78
C PHE A 477 22.79 -10.06 1.50
N HIS A 478 23.72 -10.97 1.86
CA HIS A 478 25.15 -10.72 1.73
C HIS A 478 25.63 -10.27 0.34
N PRO A 479 25.06 -10.71 -0.81
CA PRO A 479 25.53 -10.26 -2.11
C PRO A 479 25.27 -8.77 -2.40
N ARG A 480 24.32 -8.17 -1.67
CA ARG A 480 23.90 -6.75 -1.82
C ARG A 480 24.25 -5.91 -0.60
N CYS A 481 24.83 -6.51 0.43
CA CYS A 481 25.11 -5.86 1.71
C CYS A 481 26.39 -5.02 1.65
N PRO A 482 26.33 -3.69 1.94
CA PRO A 482 27.54 -2.88 2.00
C PRO A 482 28.46 -3.23 3.19
N GLU A 483 27.88 -3.84 4.26
CA GLU A 483 28.57 -4.23 5.49
C GLU A 483 28.85 -5.76 5.54
N VAL A 484 29.05 -6.39 4.38
CA VAL A 484 29.25 -7.84 4.32
C VAL A 484 30.54 -8.26 5.02
N MET A 485 30.42 -9.29 5.89
CA MET A 485 31.56 -9.93 6.60
C MET A 485 31.75 -11.38 6.08
N PRO A 486 32.93 -11.99 6.27
CA PRO A 486 33.17 -13.38 5.84
C PRO A 486 32.12 -14.36 6.35
N GLN A 487 31.77 -14.31 7.62
CA GLN A 487 30.75 -15.16 8.25
C GLN A 487 29.35 -15.03 7.61
N CYS A 488 29.03 -13.87 7.01
CA CYS A 488 27.75 -13.70 6.30
C CYS A 488 27.59 -14.61 5.09
N ARG A 489 28.69 -15.14 4.53
CA ARG A 489 28.70 -16.08 3.39
C ARG A 489 28.61 -17.54 3.82
N GLU A 490 28.97 -17.84 5.08
CA GLU A 490 29.08 -19.20 5.60
C GLU A 490 27.81 -19.68 6.31
N SER A 491 27.20 -18.81 7.13
CA SER A 491 26.04 -19.17 7.92
C SER A 491 24.97 -18.07 7.91
N TYR A 492 23.70 -18.48 8.16
CA TYR A 492 22.61 -17.52 8.33
C TYR A 492 22.66 -16.94 9.74
N PRO A 493 22.58 -15.60 9.92
CA PRO A 493 22.66 -15.00 11.24
C PRO A 493 21.47 -15.43 12.12
N PRO A 494 21.72 -15.81 13.39
CA PRO A 494 20.66 -16.12 14.32
C PRO A 494 19.87 -14.88 14.67
N GLU A 495 18.69 -15.08 15.27
CA GLU A 495 17.88 -14.00 15.78
C GLU A 495 18.52 -13.41 17.04
N THR A 496 18.80 -12.12 17.01
CA THR A 496 19.38 -11.37 18.12
C THR A 496 18.33 -10.39 18.67
N PRO A 497 17.85 -10.57 19.89
CA PRO A 497 16.96 -9.60 20.53
C PRO A 497 17.73 -8.33 20.88
N LEU A 498 17.19 -7.17 20.49
CA LEU A 498 17.75 -5.84 20.79
C LEU A 498 16.96 -5.11 21.88
N SER A 499 15.67 -5.41 22.00
CA SER A 499 14.77 -4.95 23.07
C SER A 499 13.69 -6.02 23.32
N THR A 500 12.75 -5.75 24.22
CA THR A 500 11.60 -6.64 24.47
C THR A 500 10.69 -6.83 23.27
N SER A 501 10.69 -5.87 22.34
CA SER A 501 9.85 -5.82 21.13
C SER A 501 10.62 -5.98 19.82
N ARG A 502 11.97 -5.86 19.86
CA ARG A 502 12.79 -5.77 18.65
C ARG A 502 13.79 -6.90 18.53
N CYS A 503 13.79 -7.53 17.36
CA CYS A 503 14.76 -8.55 16.96
C CYS A 503 15.41 -8.21 15.62
N VAL A 504 16.66 -8.64 15.41
CA VAL A 504 17.39 -8.53 14.13
C VAL A 504 18.16 -9.80 13.83
N ARG A 505 18.21 -10.19 12.55
CA ARG A 505 19.03 -11.31 12.06
C ARG A 505 20.20 -10.75 11.25
N CYS A 506 21.22 -10.28 11.96
CA CYS A 506 22.41 -9.69 11.37
C CYS A 506 23.62 -9.86 12.28
N PHE A 507 24.74 -10.33 11.72
CA PHE A 507 25.98 -10.54 12.48
C PHE A 507 26.61 -9.24 13.03
N LEU A 508 26.26 -8.07 12.53
CA LEU A 508 26.68 -6.79 13.12
C LEU A 508 26.23 -6.60 14.57
N TYR A 509 25.21 -7.35 15.01
CA TYR A 509 24.60 -7.25 16.35
C TYR A 509 24.67 -8.56 17.13
N HIS A 510 25.31 -9.58 16.56
CA HIS A 510 25.52 -10.86 17.23
C HIS A 510 26.93 -10.85 17.83
N SER A 511 27.03 -10.69 19.14
CA SER A 511 28.29 -10.75 19.91
C SER A 511 28.67 -12.19 20.26
#